data_34fdc4f73a9f683d16274511be24e6f8
#
_entry.id   34fdc4f73a9f683d16274511be24e6f8
#
_cell.length_a   1.000
_cell.length_b   1.000
_cell.length_c   1.000
_cell.angle_alpha   90.00
_cell.angle_beta   90.00
_cell.angle_gamma   90.00
#
_symmetry.space_group_name_H-M   'P 1'
#
loop_
_entity.id
_entity.type
_entity.pdbx_description
1 polymer ?
#
loop_
_entity_poly.entity_id
_entity_poly.type
_entity_poly.pdbx_seq_one_letter_code
_entity_poly.pdbx_strand_id
1 'polypeptide(L)'
;FWKKGGRGALLYYYLWQFFLPGFVKSRKLEFDIVHNLNFHNDWTPSMLWRLHKPFVWGPIGHHPRIPRDYVLHVYGWKTFLLEEMKWLMKKYFWKMDPLLRQTVSHADTVLTMNSGVERVLHLPKSKVIHMPSVSTEAPTGIRQVRKGEGFTVLSAGRFVPLKGFDITLRAFARFYHQLPDFQKAATRLVLVGDGPYKEYLIKLAGELEIQPQVTFIAWLHRSDFRKLYTESDIFLFPSHEGAGMVVAEALSYGLPVICFRNEGPGEFVSAECGITVPYSRYNTSITRFAEGLRLLHDNRRLYAQLSEGARKVYRERFNWDARGEQLRDVYADLVRKAG
;
A
#
# COMPACT_ATOMS: atom_id res chain seq x y z
N PHE A 1 3.35 -12.97 -26.76
CA PHE A 1 4.18 -11.75 -26.73
C PHE A 1 4.32 -11.22 -25.29
N TRP A 2 3.25 -10.92 -24.61
CA TRP A 2 3.24 -10.41 -23.22
C TRP A 2 3.72 -11.43 -22.16
N LYS A 3 3.62 -12.73 -22.41
CA LYS A 3 4.09 -13.79 -21.50
C LYS A 3 5.62 -13.84 -21.36
N LYS A 4 6.36 -13.30 -22.32
CA LYS A 4 7.83 -13.23 -22.26
C LYS A 4 8.27 -11.88 -21.65
N GLY A 5 8.39 -11.82 -20.32
CA GLY A 5 8.94 -10.67 -19.60
C GLY A 5 7.99 -9.50 -19.35
N GLY A 6 6.66 -9.68 -19.47
CA GLY A 6 5.67 -8.65 -19.15
C GLY A 6 5.62 -7.44 -20.11
N ARG A 7 6.43 -7.44 -21.17
CA ARG A 7 6.46 -6.35 -22.16
C ARG A 7 5.15 -6.31 -22.94
N GLY A 8 4.51 -5.15 -23.02
CA GLY A 8 3.24 -4.96 -23.73
C GLY A 8 1.99 -5.38 -22.94
N ALA A 9 2.12 -5.75 -21.67
CA ALA A 9 0.96 -6.14 -20.84
C ALA A 9 -0.10 -5.03 -20.73
N LEU A 10 0.30 -3.77 -20.64
CA LEU A 10 -0.62 -2.63 -20.61
C LEU A 10 -1.37 -2.43 -21.93
N LEU A 11 -0.68 -2.57 -23.07
CA LEU A 11 -1.31 -2.50 -24.39
C LEU A 11 -2.29 -3.66 -24.58
N TYR A 12 -1.89 -4.86 -24.19
CA TYR A 12 -2.78 -6.03 -24.23
C TYR A 12 -4.03 -5.80 -23.37
N TYR A 13 -3.87 -5.29 -22.14
CA TYR A 13 -4.99 -4.99 -21.27
C TYR A 13 -5.93 -3.93 -21.87
N TYR A 14 -5.37 -2.86 -22.43
CA TYR A 14 -6.14 -1.80 -23.07
C TYR A 14 -6.98 -2.33 -24.24
N LEU A 15 -6.37 -3.14 -25.11
CA LEU A 15 -7.09 -3.79 -26.21
C LEU A 15 -8.13 -4.79 -25.71
N TRP A 16 -7.80 -5.57 -24.69
CA TRP A 16 -8.74 -6.51 -24.09
C TRP A 16 -9.96 -5.79 -23.51
N GLN A 17 -9.81 -4.71 -22.82
CA GLN A 17 -10.92 -3.89 -22.30
C GLN A 17 -11.83 -3.41 -23.45
N PHE A 18 -11.26 -3.04 -24.57
CA PHE A 18 -12.01 -2.56 -25.72
C PHE A 18 -12.91 -3.65 -26.33
N PHE A 19 -12.43 -4.88 -26.41
CA PHE A 19 -13.18 -6.01 -26.99
C PHE A 19 -14.09 -6.73 -25.99
N LEU A 20 -13.86 -6.58 -24.70
CA LEU A 20 -14.58 -7.29 -23.63
C LEU A 20 -16.11 -7.13 -23.70
N PRO A 21 -16.70 -5.94 -23.92
CA PRO A 21 -18.16 -5.80 -24.03
C PRO A 21 -18.78 -6.61 -25.16
N GLY A 22 -18.12 -6.67 -26.32
CA GLY A 22 -18.56 -7.49 -27.46
C GLY A 22 -18.54 -8.99 -27.11
N PHE A 23 -17.50 -9.44 -26.45
CA PHE A 23 -17.39 -10.81 -25.97
C PHE A 23 -18.51 -11.16 -24.97
N VAL A 24 -18.76 -10.31 -23.97
CA VAL A 24 -19.83 -10.54 -22.98
C VAL A 24 -21.18 -10.62 -23.65
N LYS A 25 -21.49 -9.70 -24.59
CA LYS A 25 -22.76 -9.72 -25.36
C LYS A 25 -22.92 -11.01 -26.18
N SER A 26 -21.83 -11.51 -26.79
CA SER A 26 -21.87 -12.75 -27.59
C SER A 26 -22.18 -14.01 -26.76
N ARG A 27 -21.92 -13.95 -25.43
CA ARG A 27 -22.21 -15.06 -24.50
C ARG A 27 -23.67 -15.08 -24.00
N LYS A 28 -24.46 -14.04 -24.30
CA LYS A 28 -25.87 -13.89 -23.87
C LYS A 28 -26.04 -14.09 -22.35
N LEU A 29 -25.08 -13.59 -21.57
CA LEU A 29 -25.13 -13.68 -20.10
C LEU A 29 -26.18 -12.70 -19.57
N GLU A 30 -26.98 -13.17 -18.62
CA GLU A 30 -27.91 -12.34 -17.86
C GLU A 30 -27.22 -11.83 -16.57
N PHE A 31 -27.31 -10.53 -16.33
CA PHE A 31 -26.74 -9.89 -15.16
C PHE A 31 -27.39 -8.51 -14.95
N ASP A 32 -27.43 -8.07 -13.70
CA ASP A 32 -28.05 -6.79 -13.30
C ASP A 32 -27.01 -5.68 -13.17
N ILE A 33 -25.76 -6.02 -12.81
CA ILE A 33 -24.68 -5.08 -12.54
C ILE A 33 -23.43 -5.49 -13.29
N VAL A 34 -22.65 -4.51 -13.68
CA VAL A 34 -21.30 -4.70 -14.22
C VAL A 34 -20.29 -4.08 -13.29
N HIS A 35 -19.29 -4.84 -12.88
CA HIS A 35 -18.22 -4.37 -12.00
C HIS A 35 -16.82 -4.64 -12.61
N ASN A 36 -16.03 -3.57 -12.79
CA ASN A 36 -14.66 -3.67 -13.22
C ASN A 36 -13.71 -3.74 -12.01
N LEU A 37 -13.22 -4.93 -11.70
CA LEU A 37 -12.30 -5.22 -10.58
C LEU A 37 -10.83 -5.29 -10.99
N ASN A 38 -10.51 -5.19 -12.29
CA ASN A 38 -9.17 -5.42 -12.79
C ASN A 38 -8.33 -4.15 -12.84
N PHE A 39 -7.02 -4.31 -12.62
CA PHE A 39 -6.01 -3.25 -12.77
C PHE A 39 -6.35 -1.98 -11.97
N HIS A 40 -6.29 -2.07 -10.69
CA HIS A 40 -6.59 -1.05 -9.66
C HIS A 40 -5.87 0.31 -9.83
N ASN A 41 -5.71 0.80 -11.06
CA ASN A 41 -5.07 2.08 -11.34
C ASN A 41 -6.08 3.09 -11.88
N ASP A 42 -5.82 4.37 -11.64
CA ASP A 42 -6.67 5.51 -11.95
C ASP A 42 -6.47 6.10 -13.35
N TRP A 43 -5.71 5.44 -14.22
CA TRP A 43 -5.37 5.98 -15.55
C TRP A 43 -5.67 5.04 -16.72
N THR A 44 -6.19 3.83 -16.46
CA THR A 44 -6.67 2.91 -17.51
C THR A 44 -8.18 2.89 -17.58
N PRO A 45 -8.78 3.02 -18.78
CA PRO A 45 -10.22 3.01 -18.95
C PRO A 45 -10.82 1.62 -18.80
N SER A 46 -12.13 1.55 -18.60
CA SER A 46 -12.95 0.36 -18.76
C SER A 46 -14.04 0.61 -19.81
N MET A 47 -14.29 -0.36 -20.67
CA MET A 47 -15.35 -0.27 -21.68
C MET A 47 -16.64 -0.96 -21.24
N LEU A 48 -16.74 -1.44 -20.00
CA LEU A 48 -17.88 -2.21 -19.51
C LEU A 48 -19.19 -1.41 -19.44
N TRP A 49 -19.12 -0.08 -19.37
CA TRP A 49 -20.28 0.80 -19.47
C TRP A 49 -21.08 0.61 -20.79
N ARG A 50 -20.46 0.07 -21.85
CA ARG A 50 -21.11 -0.26 -23.13
C ARG A 50 -22.10 -1.43 -23.04
N LEU A 51 -22.17 -2.10 -21.89
CA LEU A 51 -23.15 -3.14 -21.61
C LEU A 51 -24.51 -2.58 -21.18
N HIS A 52 -24.61 -1.27 -20.95
CA HIS A 52 -25.83 -0.56 -20.58
C HIS A 52 -26.53 -1.14 -19.34
N LYS A 53 -25.75 -1.48 -18.34
CA LYS A 53 -26.17 -1.91 -17.01
C LYS A 53 -25.50 -1.00 -15.97
N PRO A 54 -26.04 -0.89 -14.75
CA PRO A 54 -25.37 -0.19 -13.66
C PRO A 54 -23.90 -0.58 -13.57
N PHE A 55 -23.02 0.40 -13.61
CA PHE A 55 -21.59 0.18 -13.75
C PHE A 55 -20.81 0.65 -12.52
N VAL A 56 -20.13 -0.28 -11.85
CA VAL A 56 -19.19 -0.05 -10.77
C VAL A 56 -17.77 -0.10 -11.31
N TRP A 57 -17.01 0.96 -11.08
CA TRP A 57 -15.60 1.02 -11.47
C TRP A 57 -14.69 1.06 -10.24
N GLY A 58 -13.81 0.10 -10.08
CA GLY A 58 -12.86 0.06 -8.97
C GLY A 58 -12.91 -1.23 -8.14
N PRO A 59 -12.26 -1.29 -6.99
CA PRO A 59 -11.50 -0.20 -6.37
C PRO A 59 -10.28 0.22 -7.20
N ILE A 60 -10.17 1.51 -7.47
CA ILE A 60 -9.02 2.10 -8.16
C ILE A 60 -8.19 2.94 -7.20
N GLY A 61 -6.86 2.93 -7.39
CA GLY A 61 -5.91 3.61 -6.51
C GLY A 61 -5.01 4.58 -7.26
N HIS A 62 -4.77 5.71 -6.62
CA HIS A 62 -3.77 6.66 -7.07
C HIS A 62 -2.41 6.30 -6.45
N HIS A 63 -1.37 6.28 -7.27
CA HIS A 63 0.01 6.20 -6.79
C HIS A 63 0.63 7.59 -6.92
N PRO A 64 0.85 8.30 -5.80
CA PRO A 64 1.41 9.64 -5.82
C PRO A 64 2.85 9.62 -6.40
N ARG A 65 3.30 10.78 -6.87
CA ARG A 65 4.68 10.95 -7.32
C ARG A 65 5.61 10.86 -6.12
N ILE A 66 6.69 10.08 -6.25
CA ILE A 66 7.74 10.07 -5.24
C ILE A 66 8.46 11.42 -5.30
N PRO A 67 8.60 12.14 -4.18
CA PRO A 67 9.28 13.43 -4.20
C PRO A 67 10.73 13.29 -4.68
N ARG A 68 11.22 14.29 -5.43
CA ARG A 68 12.54 14.26 -6.08
C ARG A 68 13.68 13.91 -5.11
N ASP A 69 13.63 14.45 -3.91
CA ASP A 69 14.64 14.27 -2.86
C ASP A 69 14.84 12.80 -2.46
N TYR A 70 13.77 11.99 -2.58
CA TYR A 70 13.78 10.56 -2.23
C TYR A 70 14.25 9.64 -3.34
N VAL A 71 14.39 10.16 -4.57
CA VAL A 71 14.82 9.37 -5.73
C VAL A 71 16.18 9.78 -6.20
N LEU A 72 16.39 11.08 -6.45
CA LEU A 72 17.58 11.58 -7.14
C LEU A 72 18.87 11.32 -6.35
N HIS A 73 18.87 11.64 -5.06
CA HIS A 73 20.07 11.50 -4.22
C HIS A 73 20.35 10.05 -3.80
N VAL A 74 19.34 9.20 -3.79
CA VAL A 74 19.45 7.81 -3.31
C VAL A 74 19.69 6.84 -4.47
N TYR A 75 18.90 6.97 -5.53
CA TYR A 75 18.86 6.02 -6.65
C TYR A 75 19.42 6.58 -7.97
N GLY A 76 19.85 7.82 -7.96
CA GLY A 76 20.50 8.50 -9.07
C GLY A 76 19.54 9.02 -10.16
N TRP A 77 20.10 9.80 -11.08
CA TRP A 77 19.34 10.54 -12.10
C TRP A 77 18.60 9.65 -13.11
N LYS A 78 19.15 8.46 -13.43
CA LYS A 78 18.50 7.53 -14.36
C LYS A 78 17.16 7.02 -13.81
N THR A 79 17.14 6.63 -12.54
CA THR A 79 15.92 6.18 -11.85
C THR A 79 14.94 7.34 -11.73
N PHE A 80 15.42 8.53 -11.40
CA PHE A 80 14.59 9.72 -11.34
C PHE A 80 13.93 10.02 -12.68
N LEU A 81 14.68 9.98 -13.79
CA LEU A 81 14.12 10.22 -15.12
C LEU A 81 13.04 9.18 -15.50
N LEU A 82 13.26 7.92 -15.18
CA LEU A 82 12.27 6.86 -15.41
C LEU A 82 10.96 7.10 -14.62
N GLU A 83 11.06 7.54 -13.37
CA GLU A 83 9.87 7.86 -12.55
C GLU A 83 9.14 9.10 -13.10
N GLU A 84 9.88 10.12 -13.58
CA GLU A 84 9.28 11.29 -14.23
C GLU A 84 8.56 10.92 -15.53
N MET A 85 9.15 10.06 -16.37
CA MET A 85 8.52 9.59 -17.60
C MET A 85 7.22 8.83 -17.31
N LYS A 86 7.22 7.94 -16.30
CA LYS A 86 6.00 7.25 -15.85
C LYS A 86 4.93 8.22 -15.38
N TRP A 87 5.32 9.26 -14.65
CA TRP A 87 4.42 10.28 -14.17
C TRP A 87 3.81 11.13 -15.30
N LEU A 88 4.62 11.53 -16.27
CA LEU A 88 4.16 12.25 -17.46
C LEU A 88 3.18 11.41 -18.29
N MET A 89 3.45 10.11 -18.44
CA MET A 89 2.55 9.18 -19.12
C MET A 89 1.20 9.13 -18.40
N LYS A 90 1.16 8.99 -17.08
CA LYS A 90 -0.09 9.00 -16.31
C LYS A 90 -0.84 10.33 -16.49
N LYS A 91 -0.14 11.48 -16.43
CA LYS A 91 -0.76 12.80 -16.68
C LYS A 91 -1.41 12.91 -18.06
N TYR A 92 -0.81 12.31 -19.07
CA TYR A 92 -1.39 12.25 -20.41
C TYR A 92 -2.75 11.52 -20.36
N PHE A 93 -2.80 10.31 -19.78
CA PHE A 93 -4.05 9.55 -19.67
C PHE A 93 -5.13 10.31 -18.87
N TRP A 94 -4.80 10.86 -17.72
CA TRP A 94 -5.77 11.60 -16.89
C TRP A 94 -6.38 12.82 -17.63
N LYS A 95 -5.58 13.51 -18.44
CA LYS A 95 -6.01 14.76 -19.09
C LYS A 95 -6.55 14.58 -20.49
N MET A 96 -5.99 13.64 -21.26
CA MET A 96 -6.17 13.58 -22.71
C MET A 96 -6.93 12.33 -23.17
N ASP A 97 -6.99 11.25 -22.38
CA ASP A 97 -7.63 10.01 -22.83
C ASP A 97 -9.17 10.15 -22.85
N PRO A 98 -9.80 10.13 -24.04
CA PRO A 98 -11.25 10.24 -24.15
C PRO A 98 -11.97 9.00 -23.60
N LEU A 99 -11.34 7.82 -23.62
CA LEU A 99 -11.94 6.58 -23.11
C LEU A 99 -11.97 6.57 -21.58
N LEU A 100 -10.93 7.12 -20.94
CA LEU A 100 -10.94 7.31 -19.49
C LEU A 100 -12.03 8.30 -19.07
N ARG A 101 -12.20 9.42 -19.80
CA ARG A 101 -13.27 10.37 -19.53
C ARG A 101 -14.65 9.72 -19.66
N GLN A 102 -14.87 8.89 -20.69
CA GLN A 102 -16.11 8.14 -20.85
C GLN A 102 -16.33 7.14 -19.73
N THR A 103 -15.28 6.44 -19.29
CA THR A 103 -15.36 5.55 -18.12
C THR A 103 -15.85 6.29 -16.88
N VAL A 104 -15.24 7.44 -16.57
CA VAL A 104 -15.62 8.28 -15.43
C VAL A 104 -17.07 8.80 -15.56
N SER A 105 -17.47 9.26 -16.76
CA SER A 105 -18.81 9.83 -16.96
C SER A 105 -19.92 8.78 -16.83
N HIS A 106 -19.68 7.56 -17.32
CA HIS A 106 -20.66 6.48 -17.32
C HIS A 106 -20.64 5.59 -16.08
N ALA A 107 -19.62 5.70 -15.22
CA ALA A 107 -19.64 4.98 -13.95
C ALA A 107 -20.74 5.52 -13.04
N ASP A 108 -21.64 4.67 -12.57
CA ASP A 108 -22.65 5.00 -11.58
C ASP A 108 -22.03 5.12 -10.19
N THR A 109 -21.07 4.26 -9.90
CA THR A 109 -20.28 4.27 -8.66
C THR A 109 -18.79 4.03 -8.96
N VAL A 110 -17.94 4.83 -8.35
CA VAL A 110 -16.48 4.65 -8.38
C VAL A 110 -16.01 4.28 -6.98
N LEU A 111 -15.45 3.08 -6.86
CA LEU A 111 -14.80 2.66 -5.62
C LEU A 111 -13.36 3.17 -5.63
N THR A 112 -12.99 3.96 -4.62
CA THR A 112 -11.65 4.54 -4.53
C THR A 112 -10.85 3.93 -3.37
N MET A 113 -9.59 3.60 -3.64
CA MET A 113 -8.67 3.07 -2.62
C MET A 113 -8.10 4.17 -1.71
N ASN A 114 -8.00 5.39 -2.26
CA ASN A 114 -7.44 6.55 -1.58
C ASN A 114 -7.99 7.86 -2.17
N SER A 115 -7.83 8.95 -1.44
CA SER A 115 -8.33 10.30 -1.80
C SER A 115 -7.65 10.89 -3.04
N GLY A 116 -6.47 10.40 -3.41
CA GLY A 116 -5.75 10.86 -4.59
C GLY A 116 -6.51 10.65 -5.90
N VAL A 117 -7.29 9.57 -5.98
CA VAL A 117 -8.14 9.25 -7.15
C VAL A 117 -9.16 10.35 -7.40
N GLU A 118 -9.89 10.76 -6.35
CA GLU A 118 -10.93 11.79 -6.43
C GLU A 118 -10.36 13.12 -6.93
N ARG A 119 -9.20 13.49 -6.40
CA ARG A 119 -8.50 14.71 -6.76
C ARG A 119 -8.03 14.70 -8.21
N VAL A 120 -7.43 13.59 -8.66
CA VAL A 120 -6.82 13.50 -10.01
C VAL A 120 -7.86 13.38 -11.11
N LEU A 121 -8.94 12.63 -10.86
CA LEU A 121 -10.01 12.40 -11.84
C LEU A 121 -11.17 13.40 -11.69
N HIS A 122 -11.11 14.31 -10.72
CA HIS A 122 -12.17 15.30 -10.43
C HIS A 122 -13.55 14.64 -10.26
N LEU A 123 -13.61 13.55 -9.51
CA LEU A 123 -14.83 12.78 -9.33
C LEU A 123 -15.85 13.54 -8.48
N PRO A 124 -17.14 13.54 -8.86
CA PRO A 124 -18.19 14.09 -8.00
C PRO A 124 -18.39 13.19 -6.79
N LYS A 125 -18.49 13.80 -5.61
CA LYS A 125 -18.65 13.07 -4.32
C LYS A 125 -19.84 12.10 -4.31
N SER A 126 -20.90 12.40 -5.07
CA SER A 126 -22.07 11.54 -5.16
C SER A 126 -21.82 10.19 -5.84
N LYS A 127 -20.75 10.06 -6.60
CA LYS A 127 -20.37 8.81 -7.29
C LYS A 127 -19.26 8.03 -6.55
N VAL A 128 -18.67 8.60 -5.52
CA VAL A 128 -17.47 8.03 -4.87
C VAL A 128 -17.84 7.29 -3.60
N ILE A 129 -17.34 6.07 -3.49
CA ILE A 129 -17.33 5.29 -2.25
C ILE A 129 -15.89 4.92 -1.94
N HIS A 130 -15.39 5.37 -0.78
CA HIS A 130 -14.06 5.04 -0.33
C HIS A 130 -14.03 3.58 0.16
N MET A 131 -13.43 2.72 -0.66
CA MET A 131 -13.32 1.29 -0.40
C MET A 131 -11.93 0.81 -0.79
N PRO A 132 -10.95 0.84 0.13
CA PRO A 132 -9.65 0.24 -0.13
C PRO A 132 -9.78 -1.24 -0.50
N SER A 133 -9.12 -1.67 -1.59
CA SER A 133 -9.08 -3.09 -2.00
C SER A 133 -8.21 -3.96 -1.09
N VAL A 134 -7.74 -3.36 0.01
CA VAL A 134 -6.87 -4.00 0.99
C VAL A 134 -7.71 -4.57 2.10
N SER A 135 -7.72 -5.90 2.22
CA SER A 135 -8.31 -6.63 3.34
C SER A 135 -7.52 -7.91 3.59
N THR A 136 -7.61 -8.44 4.78
CA THR A 136 -6.94 -9.69 5.15
C THR A 136 -7.87 -10.56 6.01
N GLU A 137 -7.56 -11.84 6.04
CA GLU A 137 -8.22 -12.80 6.92
C GLU A 137 -7.92 -12.50 8.39
N ALA A 138 -8.76 -13.03 9.28
CA ALA A 138 -8.49 -12.97 10.70
C ALA A 138 -7.11 -13.59 11.01
N PRO A 139 -6.34 -13.00 11.94
CA PRO A 139 -5.03 -13.49 12.27
C PRO A 139 -5.10 -14.90 12.86
N THR A 140 -4.24 -15.79 12.39
CA THR A 140 -4.06 -17.11 13.00
C THR A 140 -3.06 -16.99 14.15
N GLY A 141 -3.56 -16.86 15.35
CA GLY A 141 -2.77 -16.69 16.57
C GLY A 141 -2.90 -15.30 17.18
N ILE A 142 -2.74 -15.25 18.49
CA ILE A 142 -2.76 -14.01 19.27
C ILE A 142 -1.32 -13.57 19.50
N ARG A 143 -0.97 -12.37 18.99
CA ARG A 143 0.28 -11.75 19.36
C ARG A 143 0.26 -11.41 20.85
N GLN A 144 1.16 -12.01 21.60
CA GLN A 144 1.41 -11.61 22.99
C GLN A 144 2.39 -10.43 22.97
N VAL A 145 2.04 -9.35 23.67
CA VAL A 145 3.01 -8.26 23.94
C VAL A 145 4.19 -8.87 24.71
N ARG A 146 5.37 -8.85 24.11
CA ARG A 146 6.57 -9.44 24.74
C ARG A 146 6.85 -8.76 26.08
N LYS A 147 6.96 -9.57 27.12
CA LYS A 147 7.42 -9.15 28.46
C LYS A 147 8.94 -9.24 28.53
N GLY A 148 9.67 -8.49 27.69
CA GLY A 148 11.13 -8.59 27.67
C GLY A 148 11.79 -7.36 27.04
N GLU A 149 13.11 -7.30 27.11
CA GLU A 149 13.93 -6.17 26.63
C GLU A 149 14.11 -6.16 25.11
N GLY A 150 13.63 -7.20 24.39
CA GLY A 150 13.75 -7.30 22.93
C GLY A 150 12.85 -6.35 22.17
N PHE A 151 13.37 -5.78 21.07
CA PHE A 151 12.60 -4.92 20.17
C PHE A 151 12.86 -5.31 18.71
N THR A 152 11.83 -5.79 18.03
CA THR A 152 11.93 -6.26 16.65
C THR A 152 11.09 -5.36 15.72
N VAL A 153 11.76 -4.73 14.76
CA VAL A 153 11.15 -3.93 13.70
C VAL A 153 11.01 -4.80 12.46
N LEU A 154 9.81 -4.89 11.90
CA LEU A 154 9.51 -5.62 10.66
C LEU A 154 9.24 -4.62 9.53
N SER A 155 9.76 -4.89 8.35
CA SER A 155 9.38 -4.22 7.12
C SER A 155 9.33 -5.23 5.97
N ALA A 156 8.33 -5.11 5.08
CA ALA A 156 8.12 -6.10 4.04
C ALA A 156 7.67 -5.47 2.72
N GLY A 157 8.17 -6.02 1.61
CA GLY A 157 7.79 -5.60 0.26
C GLY A 157 8.89 -5.81 -0.76
N ARG A 158 8.60 -5.49 -2.02
CA ARG A 158 9.59 -5.59 -3.09
C ARG A 158 10.69 -4.53 -2.91
N PHE A 159 11.96 -4.90 -3.05
CA PHE A 159 13.09 -3.98 -2.91
C PHE A 159 13.23 -3.08 -4.14
N VAL A 160 12.41 -2.04 -4.17
CA VAL A 160 12.34 -0.99 -5.20
C VAL A 160 12.21 0.39 -4.54
N PRO A 161 12.58 1.49 -5.22
CA PRO A 161 12.53 2.85 -4.66
C PRO A 161 11.18 3.22 -4.05
N LEU A 162 10.09 2.76 -4.66
CA LEU A 162 8.72 3.01 -4.20
C LEU A 162 8.48 2.58 -2.74
N LYS A 163 9.22 1.59 -2.25
CA LYS A 163 9.01 0.98 -0.92
C LYS A 163 9.82 1.61 0.22
N GLY A 164 10.81 2.46 -0.08
CA GLY A 164 11.56 3.24 0.91
C GLY A 164 12.41 2.42 1.89
N PHE A 165 12.93 1.26 1.49
CA PHE A 165 13.76 0.43 2.36
C PHE A 165 15.09 1.09 2.76
N ASP A 166 15.59 2.02 1.98
CA ASP A 166 16.72 2.88 2.32
C ASP A 166 16.40 3.77 3.53
N ILE A 167 15.17 4.30 3.59
CA ILE A 167 14.68 5.08 4.74
C ILE A 167 14.53 4.16 5.97
N THR A 168 14.00 2.94 5.76
CA THR A 168 13.88 1.93 6.83
C THR A 168 15.24 1.67 7.49
N LEU A 169 16.28 1.37 6.71
CA LEU A 169 17.62 1.10 7.21
C LEU A 169 18.23 2.31 7.93
N ARG A 170 18.14 3.51 7.33
CA ARG A 170 18.71 4.74 7.91
C ARG A 170 17.98 5.18 9.19
N ALA A 171 16.66 5.04 9.22
CA ALA A 171 15.88 5.37 10.41
C ALA A 171 16.17 4.37 11.55
N PHE A 172 16.25 3.09 11.22
CA PHE A 172 16.63 2.06 12.18
C PHE A 172 18.04 2.27 12.71
N ALA A 173 19.03 2.53 11.85
CA ALA A 173 20.41 2.82 12.27
C ALA A 173 20.47 4.01 13.23
N ARG A 174 19.77 5.11 12.88
CA ARG A 174 19.74 6.32 13.73
C ARG A 174 19.10 6.05 15.10
N PHE A 175 18.06 5.24 15.15
CA PHE A 175 17.46 4.78 16.40
C PHE A 175 18.39 3.86 17.17
N TYR A 176 18.93 2.83 16.52
CA TYR A 176 19.78 1.79 17.11
C TYR A 176 21.06 2.35 17.76
N HIS A 177 21.76 3.24 17.07
CA HIS A 177 23.00 3.82 17.60
C HIS A 177 22.80 4.69 18.85
N GLN A 178 21.61 5.16 19.11
CA GLN A 178 21.25 5.91 20.33
C GLN A 178 20.86 5.01 21.51
N LEU A 179 20.73 3.70 21.31
CA LEU A 179 20.38 2.79 22.38
C LEU A 179 21.56 2.47 23.27
N PRO A 180 21.33 2.23 24.56
CA PRO A 180 22.35 1.61 25.44
C PRO A 180 22.73 0.22 24.93
N ASP A 181 23.96 -0.23 25.24
CA ASP A 181 24.50 -1.48 24.68
C ASP A 181 23.67 -2.71 25.06
N PHE A 182 23.12 -2.77 26.27
CA PHE A 182 22.26 -3.87 26.68
C PHE A 182 20.94 -3.96 25.86
N GLN A 183 20.40 -2.83 25.36
CA GLN A 183 19.24 -2.81 24.49
C GLN A 183 19.60 -3.14 23.03
N LYS A 184 20.80 -2.72 22.59
CA LYS A 184 21.29 -3.03 21.24
C LYS A 184 21.33 -4.53 20.96
N ALA A 185 21.79 -5.32 21.93
CA ALA A 185 21.89 -6.78 21.79
C ALA A 185 20.54 -7.47 21.50
N ALA A 186 19.45 -6.90 22.00
CA ALA A 186 18.10 -7.43 21.84
C ALA A 186 17.25 -6.72 20.75
N THR A 187 17.83 -5.72 20.06
CA THR A 187 17.15 -4.94 19.04
C THR A 187 17.54 -5.42 17.65
N ARG A 188 16.54 -5.71 16.79
CA ARG A 188 16.76 -6.22 15.44
C ARG A 188 15.77 -5.64 14.42
N LEU A 189 16.20 -5.65 13.16
CA LEU A 189 15.38 -5.29 11.99
C LEU A 189 15.25 -6.52 11.08
N VAL A 190 14.01 -6.86 10.71
CA VAL A 190 13.71 -7.93 9.76
C VAL A 190 13.15 -7.31 8.49
N LEU A 191 13.83 -7.53 7.37
CA LEU A 191 13.43 -7.09 6.04
C LEU A 191 13.01 -8.30 5.21
N VAL A 192 11.73 -8.35 4.82
CA VAL A 192 11.20 -9.45 4.00
C VAL A 192 10.91 -8.94 2.60
N GLY A 193 11.59 -9.54 1.62
CA GLY A 193 11.39 -9.20 0.22
C GLY A 193 12.60 -9.46 -0.66
N ASP A 194 12.40 -9.21 -1.94
CA ASP A 194 13.44 -9.28 -2.96
C ASP A 194 13.23 -8.20 -4.02
N GLY A 195 14.23 -7.93 -4.83
CA GLY A 195 14.13 -6.94 -5.89
C GLY A 195 15.47 -6.38 -6.34
N PRO A 196 15.46 -5.52 -7.37
CA PRO A 196 16.69 -5.03 -8.02
C PRO A 196 17.60 -4.21 -7.11
N TYR A 197 17.12 -3.75 -5.96
CA TYR A 197 17.91 -2.96 -5.01
C TYR A 197 18.42 -3.76 -3.80
N LYS A 198 18.29 -5.09 -3.80
CA LYS A 198 18.72 -5.94 -2.69
C LYS A 198 20.19 -5.73 -2.32
N GLU A 199 21.09 -5.82 -3.29
CA GLU A 199 22.54 -5.65 -3.09
C GLU A 199 22.88 -4.26 -2.54
N TYR A 200 22.20 -3.21 -3.06
CA TYR A 200 22.35 -1.86 -2.54
C TYR A 200 21.95 -1.78 -1.06
N LEU A 201 20.82 -2.40 -0.67
CA LEU A 201 20.34 -2.37 0.72
C LEU A 201 21.25 -3.14 1.67
N ILE A 202 21.81 -4.27 1.23
CA ILE A 202 22.81 -5.03 2.01
C ILE A 202 24.05 -4.18 2.23
N LYS A 203 24.57 -3.56 1.17
CA LYS A 203 25.74 -2.66 1.26
C LYS A 203 25.45 -1.49 2.20
N LEU A 204 24.27 -0.87 2.08
CA LEU A 204 23.84 0.24 2.94
C LEU A 204 23.78 -0.17 4.43
N ALA A 205 23.32 -1.38 4.75
CA ALA A 205 23.33 -1.89 6.13
C ALA A 205 24.75 -2.00 6.70
N GLY A 206 25.73 -2.39 5.86
CA GLY A 206 27.16 -2.38 6.22
C GLY A 206 27.70 -0.99 6.44
N GLU A 207 27.43 -0.05 5.53
CA GLU A 207 27.85 1.36 5.63
C GLU A 207 27.27 2.07 6.87
N LEU A 208 26.09 1.63 7.32
CA LEU A 208 25.41 2.12 8.52
C LEU A 208 25.83 1.38 9.80
N GLU A 209 26.73 0.43 9.72
CA GLU A 209 27.23 -0.38 10.87
C GLU A 209 26.10 -1.09 11.65
N ILE A 210 25.07 -1.56 10.93
CA ILE A 210 23.92 -2.27 11.51
C ILE A 210 23.72 -3.67 10.93
N GLN A 211 24.61 -4.14 10.06
CA GLN A 211 24.47 -5.43 9.36
C GLN A 211 24.21 -6.62 10.30
N PRO A 212 24.85 -6.75 11.48
CA PRO A 212 24.59 -7.86 12.39
C PRO A 212 23.16 -7.86 12.96
N GLN A 213 22.49 -6.73 12.99
CA GLN A 213 21.12 -6.56 13.51
C GLN A 213 20.04 -6.66 12.44
N VAL A 214 20.44 -6.72 11.16
CA VAL A 214 19.50 -6.74 10.03
C VAL A 214 19.43 -8.14 9.42
N THR A 215 18.25 -8.73 9.42
CA THR A 215 17.98 -9.99 8.74
C THR A 215 17.26 -9.73 7.42
N PHE A 216 17.87 -10.14 6.30
CA PHE A 216 17.27 -10.10 4.97
C PHE A 216 16.69 -11.46 4.61
N ILE A 217 15.37 -11.52 4.35
CA ILE A 217 14.64 -12.74 3.97
C ILE A 217 14.04 -12.51 2.59
N ALA A 218 14.51 -13.25 1.58
CA ALA A 218 14.10 -13.03 0.19
C ALA A 218 12.63 -13.41 -0.06
N TRP A 219 12.22 -14.56 0.45
CA TRP A 219 10.86 -15.07 0.30
C TRP A 219 10.51 -16.00 1.48
N LEU A 220 9.23 -15.96 1.86
CA LEU A 220 8.68 -16.84 2.88
C LEU A 220 7.35 -17.41 2.42
N HIS A 221 7.04 -18.61 2.85
CA HIS A 221 5.69 -19.11 2.76
C HIS A 221 4.75 -18.25 3.62
N ARG A 222 3.49 -18.10 3.21
CA ARG A 222 2.52 -17.21 3.90
C ARG A 222 2.38 -17.54 5.40
N SER A 223 2.43 -18.82 5.77
CA SER A 223 2.39 -19.26 7.17
C SER A 223 3.58 -18.74 8.00
N ASP A 224 4.78 -18.77 7.43
CA ASP A 224 5.99 -18.34 8.12
C ASP A 224 6.10 -16.82 8.17
N PHE A 225 5.61 -16.14 7.14
CA PHE A 225 5.50 -14.69 7.16
C PHE A 225 4.53 -14.21 8.25
N ARG A 226 3.41 -14.91 8.47
CA ARG A 226 2.49 -14.64 9.57
C ARG A 226 3.13 -14.74 10.96
N LYS A 227 4.09 -15.65 11.16
CA LYS A 227 4.85 -15.74 12.41
C LYS A 227 5.65 -14.47 12.68
N LEU A 228 6.25 -13.88 11.65
CA LEU A 228 6.98 -12.62 11.81
C LEU A 228 6.11 -11.49 12.34
N TYR A 229 4.83 -11.41 11.96
CA TYR A 229 3.91 -10.44 12.56
C TYR A 229 3.68 -10.70 14.05
N THR A 230 3.64 -11.96 14.50
CA THR A 230 3.49 -12.29 15.93
C THR A 230 4.77 -12.06 16.71
N GLU A 231 5.93 -12.13 16.07
CA GLU A 231 7.26 -12.02 16.66
C GLU A 231 7.86 -10.61 16.59
N SER A 232 7.18 -9.68 15.91
CA SER A 232 7.63 -8.30 15.75
C SER A 232 6.88 -7.35 16.67
N ASP A 233 7.50 -6.21 16.97
CA ASP A 233 6.91 -5.16 17.80
C ASP A 233 6.30 -4.04 16.96
N ILE A 234 6.93 -3.65 15.88
CA ILE A 234 6.51 -2.54 15.02
C ILE A 234 6.60 -2.96 13.56
N PHE A 235 5.67 -2.46 12.74
CA PHE A 235 5.78 -2.50 11.30
C PHE A 235 6.21 -1.14 10.77
N LEU A 236 7.43 -1.06 10.22
CA LEU A 236 8.01 0.17 9.67
C LEU A 236 7.85 0.17 8.15
N PHE A 237 7.06 1.12 7.62
CA PHE A 237 6.67 1.09 6.21
C PHE A 237 6.74 2.48 5.55
N PRO A 238 7.93 3.02 5.29
CA PRO A 238 8.11 4.32 4.64
C PRO A 238 7.88 4.25 3.12
N SER A 239 6.81 3.58 2.70
CA SER A 239 6.46 3.39 1.30
C SER A 239 5.75 4.62 0.72
N HIS A 240 6.05 4.90 -0.56
CA HIS A 240 5.43 5.95 -1.36
C HIS A 240 4.23 5.45 -2.18
N GLU A 241 3.74 4.24 -1.92
CA GLU A 241 2.65 3.64 -2.69
C GLU A 241 1.27 4.18 -2.31
N GLY A 242 0.31 4.00 -3.21
CA GLY A 242 -1.10 4.38 -3.00
C GLY A 242 -1.96 3.29 -2.33
N ALA A 243 -1.35 2.20 -1.86
CA ALA A 243 -2.00 1.11 -1.12
C ALA A 243 -0.99 0.44 -0.18
N GLY A 244 -1.36 -0.63 0.49
CA GLY A 244 -0.44 -1.35 1.37
C GLY A 244 -1.11 -2.55 2.03
N MET A 245 -1.25 -3.67 1.32
CA MET A 245 -1.83 -4.89 1.88
C MET A 245 -1.13 -5.32 3.15
N VAL A 246 0.20 -5.25 3.18
CA VAL A 246 1.03 -5.60 4.34
C VAL A 246 0.74 -4.72 5.57
N VAL A 247 0.21 -3.50 5.37
CA VAL A 247 -0.24 -2.63 6.48
C VAL A 247 -1.48 -3.20 7.14
N ALA A 248 -2.48 -3.61 6.37
CA ALA A 248 -3.69 -4.25 6.91
C ALA A 248 -3.35 -5.57 7.62
N GLU A 249 -2.43 -6.36 7.07
CA GLU A 249 -1.92 -7.56 7.71
C GLU A 249 -1.24 -7.22 9.04
N ALA A 250 -0.34 -6.25 9.09
CA ALA A 250 0.31 -5.82 10.33
C ALA A 250 -0.71 -5.36 11.40
N LEU A 251 -1.70 -4.54 10.99
CA LEU A 251 -2.77 -4.09 11.88
C LEU A 251 -3.61 -5.26 12.43
N SER A 252 -3.87 -6.31 11.63
CA SER A 252 -4.63 -7.48 12.08
C SER A 252 -3.97 -8.20 13.25
N TYR A 253 -2.63 -8.23 13.26
CA TYR A 253 -1.84 -8.78 14.37
C TYR A 253 -1.62 -7.80 15.53
N GLY A 254 -2.15 -6.58 15.43
CA GLY A 254 -1.97 -5.54 16.43
C GLY A 254 -0.55 -4.96 16.44
N LEU A 255 0.15 -4.93 15.30
CA LEU A 255 1.41 -4.19 15.19
C LEU A 255 1.11 -2.71 14.94
N PRO A 256 1.60 -1.80 15.79
CA PRO A 256 1.62 -0.39 15.46
C PRO A 256 2.43 -0.16 14.17
N VAL A 257 1.91 0.67 13.28
CA VAL A 257 2.55 0.97 11.99
C VAL A 257 3.16 2.36 12.02
N ILE A 258 4.41 2.48 11.52
CA ILE A 258 5.02 3.79 11.25
C ILE A 258 5.16 3.92 9.73
N CYS A 259 4.46 4.88 9.12
CA CYS A 259 4.48 5.09 7.68
C CYS A 259 4.47 6.57 7.30
N PHE A 260 4.62 6.90 6.02
CA PHE A 260 4.38 8.27 5.55
C PHE A 260 2.91 8.65 5.66
N ARG A 261 2.64 9.93 5.95
CA ARG A 261 1.32 10.56 5.79
C ARG A 261 1.09 10.84 4.30
N ASN A 262 0.71 9.81 3.56
CA ASN A 262 0.47 9.86 2.12
C ASN A 262 -0.92 9.32 1.76
N GLU A 263 -1.25 9.38 0.50
CA GLU A 263 -2.49 8.87 -0.09
C GLU A 263 -2.39 7.35 -0.35
N GLY A 264 -2.27 6.61 0.70
CA GLY A 264 -2.13 5.15 0.68
C GLY A 264 -1.99 4.66 2.10
N PRO A 265 -0.85 4.11 2.52
CA PRO A 265 -0.61 3.69 3.90
C PRO A 265 -0.97 4.76 4.93
N GLY A 266 -0.73 6.04 4.63
CA GLY A 266 -1.06 7.15 5.50
C GLY A 266 -2.55 7.40 5.73
N GLU A 267 -3.43 6.92 4.84
CA GLU A 267 -4.88 6.95 5.03
C GLU A 267 -5.42 5.71 5.78
N PHE A 268 -4.60 4.66 5.87
CA PHE A 268 -4.93 3.44 6.60
C PHE A 268 -4.54 3.54 8.07
N VAL A 269 -3.49 4.32 8.36
CA VAL A 269 -2.92 4.48 9.69
C VAL A 269 -3.36 5.80 10.30
N SER A 270 -4.14 5.71 11.38
CA SER A 270 -4.56 6.85 12.21
C SER A 270 -3.71 6.94 13.49
N ALA A 271 -3.88 8.02 14.23
CA ALA A 271 -3.26 8.18 15.55
C ALA A 271 -3.69 7.11 16.58
N GLU A 272 -4.72 6.31 16.27
CA GLU A 272 -5.15 5.21 17.12
C GLU A 272 -4.33 3.93 16.91
N CYS A 273 -3.69 3.74 15.74
CA CYS A 273 -3.06 2.48 15.36
C CYS A 273 -1.60 2.61 14.90
N GLY A 274 -1.05 3.84 14.90
CA GLY A 274 0.32 4.04 14.47
C GLY A 274 0.75 5.50 14.42
N ILE A 275 1.89 5.74 13.77
CA ILE A 275 2.49 7.06 13.62
C ILE A 275 2.62 7.37 12.13
N THR A 276 2.06 8.50 11.68
CA THR A 276 2.22 8.97 10.31
C THR A 276 3.25 10.10 10.24
N VAL A 277 4.27 9.94 9.41
CA VAL A 277 5.35 10.92 9.21
C VAL A 277 5.03 11.78 7.99
N PRO A 278 4.86 13.10 8.12
CA PRO A 278 4.64 13.96 6.98
C PRO A 278 5.88 14.01 6.08
N TYR A 279 5.67 14.12 4.76
CA TYR A 279 6.76 14.37 3.83
C TYR A 279 7.53 15.65 4.18
N SER A 280 8.84 15.56 4.12
CA SER A 280 9.76 16.68 4.32
C SER A 280 11.04 16.45 3.50
N ARG A 281 12.15 17.13 3.81
CA ARG A 281 13.45 16.80 3.24
C ARG A 281 13.84 15.37 3.65
N TYR A 282 14.51 14.65 2.79
CA TYR A 282 14.88 13.23 2.97
C TYR A 282 15.45 12.93 4.37
N ASN A 283 16.49 13.64 4.79
CA ASN A 283 17.13 13.43 6.10
C ASN A 283 16.20 13.77 7.29
N THR A 284 15.34 14.78 7.15
CA THR A 284 14.35 15.12 8.17
C THR A 284 13.31 14.01 8.33
N SER A 285 12.89 13.38 7.24
CA SER A 285 11.98 12.24 7.32
C SER A 285 12.64 11.04 8.00
N ILE A 286 13.89 10.73 7.69
CA ILE A 286 14.65 9.68 8.39
C ILE A 286 14.67 9.94 9.90
N THR A 287 14.94 11.19 10.30
CA THR A 287 14.93 11.58 11.73
C THR A 287 13.57 11.32 12.36
N ARG A 288 12.48 11.75 11.73
CA ARG A 288 11.13 11.55 12.27
C ARG A 288 10.71 10.08 12.35
N PHE A 289 11.13 9.25 11.40
CA PHE A 289 10.94 7.80 11.49
C PHE A 289 11.72 7.20 12.66
N ALA A 290 12.97 7.63 12.89
CA ALA A 290 13.77 7.20 14.03
C ALA A 290 13.17 7.66 15.38
N GLU A 291 12.65 8.88 15.44
CA GLU A 291 11.91 9.40 16.60
C GLU A 291 10.64 8.60 16.88
N GLY A 292 9.91 8.20 15.82
CA GLY A 292 8.75 7.31 15.94
C GLY A 292 9.11 5.94 16.52
N LEU A 293 10.21 5.32 16.06
CA LEU A 293 10.73 4.09 16.62
C LEU A 293 11.09 4.27 18.09
N ARG A 294 11.81 5.34 18.43
CA ARG A 294 12.22 5.66 19.80
C ARG A 294 11.02 5.85 20.71
N LEU A 295 10.02 6.61 20.27
CA LEU A 295 8.81 6.87 21.04
C LEU A 295 8.08 5.57 21.41
N LEU A 296 7.94 4.64 20.47
CA LEU A 296 7.24 3.37 20.73
C LEU A 296 8.09 2.37 21.49
N HIS A 297 9.42 2.45 21.37
CA HIS A 297 10.33 1.66 22.18
C HIS A 297 10.29 2.08 23.66
N ASP A 298 10.34 3.39 23.94
CA ASP A 298 10.48 3.93 25.29
C ASP A 298 9.12 4.05 26.01
N ASN A 299 8.02 4.22 25.27
CA ASN A 299 6.67 4.44 25.84
C ASN A 299 5.78 3.21 25.70
N ARG A 300 5.91 2.27 26.63
CA ARG A 300 5.14 1.01 26.66
C ARG A 300 3.62 1.23 26.75
N ARG A 301 3.16 2.30 27.40
CA ARG A 301 1.73 2.63 27.49
C ARG A 301 1.18 3.02 26.13
N LEU A 302 1.84 3.94 25.42
CA LEU A 302 1.45 4.36 24.08
C LEU A 302 1.50 3.15 23.11
N TYR A 303 2.55 2.35 23.18
CA TYR A 303 2.67 1.14 22.40
C TYR A 303 1.47 0.20 22.57
N ALA A 304 1.06 -0.08 23.82
CA ALA A 304 -0.08 -0.94 24.10
C ALA A 304 -1.40 -0.34 23.59
N GLN A 305 -1.59 0.97 23.71
CA GLN A 305 -2.74 1.69 23.15
C GLN A 305 -2.81 1.55 21.63
N LEU A 306 -1.70 1.80 20.93
CA LEU A 306 -1.66 1.69 19.47
C LEU A 306 -1.81 0.24 18.99
N SER A 307 -1.30 -0.74 19.75
CA SER A 307 -1.49 -2.16 19.44
C SER A 307 -2.95 -2.57 19.52
N GLU A 308 -3.71 -2.12 20.52
CA GLU A 308 -5.16 -2.39 20.60
C GLU A 308 -5.92 -1.61 19.53
N GLY A 309 -5.58 -0.35 19.29
CA GLY A 309 -6.13 0.46 18.20
C GLY A 309 -5.91 -0.17 16.82
N ALA A 310 -4.74 -0.79 16.59
CA ALA A 310 -4.45 -1.51 15.36
C ALA A 310 -5.44 -2.66 15.12
N ARG A 311 -5.72 -3.48 16.14
CA ARG A 311 -6.72 -4.56 16.06
C ARG A 311 -8.13 -4.03 15.82
N LYS A 312 -8.49 -2.89 16.46
CA LYS A 312 -9.79 -2.25 16.27
C LYS A 312 -9.95 -1.78 14.83
N VAL A 313 -8.99 -1.00 14.31
CA VAL A 313 -8.99 -0.48 12.93
C VAL A 313 -9.04 -1.62 11.91
N TYR A 314 -8.33 -2.72 12.16
CA TYR A 314 -8.42 -3.90 11.32
C TYR A 314 -9.84 -4.47 11.27
N ARG A 315 -10.46 -4.72 12.43
CA ARG A 315 -11.82 -5.30 12.50
C ARG A 315 -12.85 -4.42 11.77
N GLU A 316 -12.75 -3.12 11.92
CA GLU A 316 -13.71 -2.16 11.34
C GLU A 316 -13.49 -1.90 9.85
N ARG A 317 -12.24 -1.96 9.37
CA ARG A 317 -11.92 -1.44 8.04
C ARG A 317 -11.25 -2.44 7.08
N PHE A 318 -10.56 -3.47 7.58
CA PHE A 318 -9.70 -4.33 6.77
C PHE A 318 -10.00 -5.82 6.90
N ASN A 319 -11.10 -6.19 7.55
CA ASN A 319 -11.63 -7.55 7.55
C ASN A 319 -12.40 -7.81 6.24
N TRP A 320 -12.27 -9.01 5.68
CA TRP A 320 -12.98 -9.40 4.45
C TRP A 320 -14.50 -9.39 4.61
N ASP A 321 -15.03 -9.80 5.77
CA ASP A 321 -16.47 -9.83 6.02
C ASP A 321 -17.07 -8.42 5.97
N ALA A 322 -16.45 -7.46 6.68
CA ALA A 322 -16.88 -6.06 6.66
C ALA A 322 -16.82 -5.46 5.23
N ARG A 323 -15.82 -5.85 4.43
CA ARG A 323 -15.74 -5.44 3.02
C ARG A 323 -16.82 -6.06 2.17
N GLY A 324 -17.11 -7.35 2.38
CA GLY A 324 -18.18 -8.06 1.67
C GLY A 324 -19.54 -7.42 1.91
N GLU A 325 -19.83 -7.08 3.15
CA GLU A 325 -21.08 -6.37 3.53
C GLU A 325 -21.16 -5.00 2.84
N GLN A 326 -20.12 -4.19 2.93
CA GLN A 326 -20.08 -2.89 2.26
C GLN A 326 -20.31 -2.99 0.75
N LEU A 327 -19.69 -3.98 0.09
CA LEU A 327 -19.86 -4.18 -1.35
C LEU A 327 -21.27 -4.67 -1.71
N ARG A 328 -21.84 -5.55 -0.89
CA ARG A 328 -23.23 -6.00 -1.04
C ARG A 328 -24.22 -4.83 -0.99
N ASP A 329 -24.02 -3.90 -0.06
CA ASP A 329 -24.88 -2.72 0.07
C ASP A 329 -24.77 -1.80 -1.15
N VAL A 330 -23.57 -1.63 -1.71
CA VAL A 330 -23.36 -0.90 -2.97
C VAL A 330 -24.14 -1.53 -4.11
N TYR A 331 -24.09 -2.85 -4.25
CA TYR A 331 -24.82 -3.55 -5.31
C TYR A 331 -26.33 -3.46 -5.12
N ALA A 332 -26.82 -3.65 -3.90
CA ALA A 332 -28.26 -3.54 -3.61
C ALA A 332 -28.80 -2.14 -3.92
N ASP A 333 -28.06 -1.11 -3.59
CA ASP A 333 -28.44 0.28 -3.92
C ASP A 333 -28.51 0.55 -5.44
N LEU A 334 -27.56 0.00 -6.19
CA LEU A 334 -27.53 0.17 -7.65
C LEU A 334 -28.69 -0.55 -8.35
N VAL A 335 -28.97 -1.79 -7.94
CA VAL A 335 -30.12 -2.55 -8.48
C VAL A 335 -31.42 -1.81 -8.21
N ARG A 336 -31.63 -1.33 -6.96
CA ARG A 336 -32.84 -0.56 -6.58
C ARG A 336 -33.03 0.73 -7.37
N LYS A 337 -31.95 1.42 -7.75
CA LYS A 337 -31.99 2.66 -8.54
C LYS A 337 -32.24 2.41 -10.03
N ALA A 338 -31.98 1.20 -10.51
CA ALA A 338 -32.10 0.83 -11.91
C ALA A 338 -33.44 0.17 -12.28
N GLY A 339 -34.19 -0.35 -11.29
CA GLY A 339 -35.55 -0.88 -11.43
C GLY A 339 -36.57 0.17 -11.09
#